data_fb3d879976c937750778285e049ef45a
#
_entry.id   fb3d879976c937750778285e049ef45a
#
_cell.length_a   1.000
_cell.length_b   1.000
_cell.length_c   1.000
_cell.angle_alpha   90.00
_cell.angle_beta   90.00
_cell.angle_gamma   90.00
#
_symmetry.space_group_name_H-M   'P 1'
#
loop_
_entity.id
_entity.type
_entity.pdbx_description
1 polymer ?
#
loop_
_entity_poly.entity_id
_entity_poly.type
_entity_poly.pdbx_seq_one_letter_code
_entity_poly.pdbx_strand_id
1 'polypeptide(L)'
;MSATTTALPSSPPGFMSRSAVLVAVAAMLLGLAMVAGPRYGALLAIGMGFGLALEGFRFGFTGPWRRMILNRDASGLLAQLICIAIVALFAFPMLANNGAEIKGAHAPIGLAMIGGAFVFGASMQIVMGCGSGTLVNAGSGNAVAALALPFFAIGSFGGAYHLTWWTSLGSLPVIALSGTSGLAITLAGLAAIGVLAILLGARNSWRIPARYWMAVAALAGLAILHLAVAGQPWGVVYGLGLWVAKGVVAMGADLSGSPFWAAPGNAERITASVLTDVTSLTDFGLIGGAALVAWWRAGLGSPIGKYPLRAWASVIIAGLLLGYSSRLAFGCNIGAFFSGIGTGSLHGWVWFVAAFAGSWFGIKLRPFLGLESRR
;
A
#
# COMPACT_ATOMS: atom_id res chain seq x y z
N MET A 1 -22.41 37.62 0.87
CA MET A 1 -22.33 37.24 -0.56
C MET A 1 -21.04 36.44 -0.74
N SER A 2 -21.17 35.14 -0.81
CA SER A 2 -20.05 34.19 -0.88
C SER A 2 -19.87 33.77 -2.34
N ALA A 3 -18.81 34.24 -2.97
CA ALA A 3 -18.44 33.79 -4.30
C ALA A 3 -17.84 32.40 -4.19
N THR A 4 -18.66 31.38 -4.37
CA THR A 4 -18.24 30.01 -4.67
C THR A 4 -17.67 30.00 -6.08
N THR A 5 -16.36 30.13 -6.20
CA THR A 5 -15.66 29.79 -7.44
C THR A 5 -15.71 28.25 -7.57
N THR A 6 -16.79 27.78 -8.17
CA THR A 6 -16.86 26.39 -8.67
C THR A 6 -15.88 26.31 -9.83
N ALA A 7 -14.72 25.67 -9.61
CA ALA A 7 -13.92 25.23 -10.73
C ALA A 7 -14.81 24.32 -11.58
N LEU A 8 -15.06 24.72 -12.84
CA LEU A 8 -15.81 23.93 -13.80
C LEU A 8 -15.11 22.55 -13.92
N PRO A 9 -15.86 21.45 -13.87
CA PRO A 9 -15.27 20.14 -14.16
C PRO A 9 -14.66 20.22 -15.56
N SER A 10 -13.35 19.92 -15.65
CA SER A 10 -12.69 19.80 -16.94
C SER A 10 -13.43 18.75 -17.73
N SER A 11 -13.85 19.05 -18.98
CA SER A 11 -14.46 18.07 -19.86
C SER A 11 -13.52 16.88 -20.05
N PRO A 12 -14.04 15.65 -20.10
CA PRO A 12 -13.19 14.47 -20.31
C PRO A 12 -12.40 14.63 -21.63
N PRO A 13 -11.13 14.16 -21.65
CA PRO A 13 -10.27 14.31 -22.82
C PRO A 13 -10.88 13.70 -24.08
N GLY A 14 -10.68 14.36 -25.21
CA GLY A 14 -11.17 13.90 -26.49
C GLY A 14 -10.52 12.58 -26.97
N PHE A 15 -11.10 11.92 -27.97
CA PHE A 15 -10.62 10.63 -28.48
C PHE A 15 -9.14 10.67 -28.93
N MET A 16 -8.73 11.69 -29.67
CA MET A 16 -7.34 11.82 -30.15
C MET A 16 -6.34 11.93 -29.00
N SER A 17 -6.65 12.69 -27.95
CA SER A 17 -5.77 12.78 -26.77
C SER A 17 -5.71 11.48 -25.98
N ARG A 18 -6.80 10.73 -25.91
CA ARG A 18 -6.83 9.38 -25.31
C ARG A 18 -5.94 8.40 -26.04
N SER A 19 -6.03 8.35 -27.37
CA SER A 19 -5.18 7.48 -28.20
C SER A 19 -3.72 7.84 -28.08
N ALA A 20 -3.37 9.14 -28.10
CA ALA A 20 -2.00 9.60 -27.93
C ALA A 20 -1.40 9.19 -26.58
N VAL A 21 -2.16 9.30 -25.47
CA VAL A 21 -1.69 8.88 -24.15
C VAL A 21 -1.51 7.35 -24.09
N LEU A 22 -2.42 6.56 -24.67
CA LEU A 22 -2.25 5.09 -24.70
C LEU A 22 -1.00 4.69 -25.49
N VAL A 23 -0.74 5.34 -26.64
CA VAL A 23 0.49 5.12 -27.41
C VAL A 23 1.73 5.52 -26.60
N ALA A 24 1.71 6.65 -25.90
CA ALA A 24 2.82 7.08 -25.06
C ALA A 24 3.09 6.09 -23.90
N VAL A 25 2.03 5.58 -23.26
CA VAL A 25 2.15 4.53 -22.22
C VAL A 25 2.75 3.26 -22.80
N ALA A 26 2.27 2.79 -23.96
CA ALA A 26 2.82 1.61 -24.61
C ALA A 26 4.29 1.81 -24.99
N ALA A 27 4.66 2.97 -25.55
CA ALA A 27 6.04 3.32 -25.88
C ALA A 27 6.94 3.35 -24.63
N MET A 28 6.45 3.89 -23.53
CA MET A 28 7.18 3.92 -22.23
C MET A 28 7.45 2.49 -21.73
N LEU A 29 6.43 1.62 -21.74
CA LEU A 29 6.55 0.23 -21.28
C LEU A 29 7.53 -0.56 -22.16
N LEU A 30 7.42 -0.41 -23.48
CA LEU A 30 8.34 -1.05 -24.44
C LEU A 30 9.75 -0.49 -24.32
N GLY A 31 9.91 0.83 -24.21
CA GLY A 31 11.21 1.47 -23.99
C GLY A 31 11.91 0.97 -22.72
N LEU A 32 11.17 0.86 -21.60
CA LEU A 32 11.74 0.29 -20.38
C LEU A 32 12.12 -1.19 -20.57
N ALA A 33 11.26 -1.97 -21.24
CA ALA A 33 11.56 -3.37 -21.52
C ALA A 33 12.80 -3.57 -22.39
N MET A 34 13.05 -2.64 -23.33
CA MET A 34 14.25 -2.66 -24.17
C MET A 34 15.52 -2.21 -23.42
N VAL A 35 15.43 -1.21 -22.55
CA VAL A 35 16.58 -0.64 -21.82
C VAL A 35 16.95 -1.44 -20.58
N ALA A 36 15.98 -1.80 -19.75
CA ALA A 36 16.21 -2.49 -18.47
C ALA A 36 15.94 -4.00 -18.54
N GLY A 37 15.18 -4.45 -19.52
CA GLY A 37 14.79 -5.84 -19.72
C GLY A 37 13.28 -6.08 -19.58
N PRO A 38 12.75 -7.14 -20.20
CA PRO A 38 11.30 -7.41 -20.29
C PRO A 38 10.64 -7.59 -18.93
N ARG A 39 11.34 -8.15 -17.94
CA ARG A 39 10.88 -8.30 -16.55
C ARG A 39 10.50 -6.95 -15.93
N TYR A 40 11.33 -5.93 -16.14
CA TYR A 40 11.12 -4.60 -15.57
C TYR A 40 9.98 -3.85 -16.26
N GLY A 41 9.86 -3.99 -17.58
CA GLY A 41 8.69 -3.50 -18.32
C GLY A 41 7.38 -4.13 -17.83
N ALA A 42 7.38 -5.44 -17.59
CA ALA A 42 6.23 -6.17 -17.03
C ALA A 42 5.90 -5.69 -15.60
N LEU A 43 6.89 -5.45 -14.73
CA LEU A 43 6.68 -4.95 -13.37
C LEU A 43 6.04 -3.55 -13.37
N LEU A 44 6.47 -2.66 -14.25
CA LEU A 44 5.86 -1.35 -14.44
C LEU A 44 4.41 -1.48 -14.92
N ALA A 45 4.15 -2.37 -15.88
CA ALA A 45 2.78 -2.65 -16.39
C ALA A 45 1.88 -3.23 -15.31
N ILE A 46 2.36 -4.17 -14.48
CA ILE A 46 1.63 -4.73 -13.32
C ILE A 46 1.33 -3.61 -12.31
N GLY A 47 2.30 -2.77 -12.00
CA GLY A 47 2.12 -1.59 -11.15
C GLY A 47 1.03 -0.66 -11.69
N MET A 48 1.04 -0.37 -12.99
CA MET A 48 -0.04 0.41 -13.64
C MET A 48 -1.38 -0.29 -13.53
N GLY A 49 -1.43 -1.61 -13.71
CA GLY A 49 -2.63 -2.42 -13.50
C GLY A 49 -3.18 -2.28 -12.08
N PHE A 50 -2.33 -2.31 -11.04
CA PHE A 50 -2.75 -2.04 -9.66
C PHE A 50 -3.34 -0.64 -9.50
N GLY A 51 -2.71 0.39 -10.08
CA GLY A 51 -3.23 1.76 -10.05
C GLY A 51 -4.58 1.90 -10.76
N LEU A 52 -4.71 1.29 -11.94
CA LEU A 52 -5.96 1.22 -12.71
C LEU A 52 -7.07 0.53 -11.91
N ALA A 53 -6.77 -0.59 -11.25
CA ALA A 53 -7.76 -1.35 -10.48
C ALA A 53 -8.18 -0.60 -9.20
N LEU A 54 -7.24 -0.09 -8.42
CA LEU A 54 -7.53 0.57 -7.16
C LEU A 54 -8.32 1.87 -7.37
N GLU A 55 -7.88 2.73 -8.29
CA GLU A 55 -8.59 3.97 -8.60
C GLU A 55 -9.85 3.70 -9.43
N GLY A 56 -9.77 2.79 -10.40
CA GLY A 56 -10.86 2.44 -11.30
C GLY A 56 -12.09 1.91 -10.58
N PHE A 57 -11.91 0.99 -9.68
CA PHE A 57 -13.00 0.41 -8.88
C PHE A 57 -13.22 1.14 -7.55
N ARG A 58 -12.43 2.18 -7.25
CA ARG A 58 -12.42 2.88 -5.96
C ARG A 58 -12.32 1.90 -4.80
N PHE A 59 -11.40 0.95 -4.95
CA PHE A 59 -11.08 -0.05 -3.96
C PHE A 59 -9.80 0.36 -3.22
N GLY A 60 -9.74 0.12 -1.93
CA GLY A 60 -8.57 0.42 -1.12
C GLY A 60 -8.65 -0.26 0.23
N PHE A 61 -7.65 -0.07 1.08
CA PHE A 61 -7.57 -0.74 2.37
C PHE A 61 -8.06 0.15 3.52
N THR A 62 -7.81 1.45 3.47
CA THR A 62 -8.16 2.41 4.53
C THR A 62 -9.66 2.64 4.63
N GLY A 63 -10.33 2.90 3.51
CA GLY A 63 -11.76 3.22 3.44
C GLY A 63 -12.66 2.09 3.98
N PRO A 64 -12.49 0.84 3.57
CA PRO A 64 -13.22 -0.30 4.12
C PRO A 64 -13.13 -0.43 5.64
N TRP A 65 -11.92 -0.31 6.21
CA TRP A 65 -11.75 -0.37 7.67
C TRP A 65 -12.47 0.78 8.37
N ARG A 66 -12.38 1.98 7.80
CA ARG A 66 -13.13 3.13 8.31
C ARG A 66 -14.63 2.90 8.29
N ARG A 67 -15.18 2.37 7.19
CA ARG A 67 -16.61 2.06 7.09
C ARG A 67 -17.04 0.97 8.06
N MET A 68 -16.22 -0.08 8.26
CA MET A 68 -16.48 -1.11 9.26
C MET A 68 -16.55 -0.52 10.66
N ILE A 69 -15.61 0.36 11.02
CA ILE A 69 -15.54 0.99 12.35
C ILE A 69 -16.70 1.97 12.60
N LEU A 70 -17.02 2.82 11.62
CA LEU A 70 -18.03 3.88 11.79
C LEU A 70 -19.46 3.43 11.51
N ASN A 71 -19.62 2.61 10.46
CA ASN A 71 -20.94 2.28 9.90
C ASN A 71 -21.27 0.78 10.03
N ARG A 72 -20.36 -0.01 10.60
CA ARG A 72 -20.45 -1.47 10.63
C ARG A 72 -20.67 -2.09 9.24
N ASP A 73 -20.07 -1.47 8.20
CA ASP A 73 -20.12 -1.97 6.82
C ASP A 73 -18.99 -2.96 6.57
N ALA A 74 -19.31 -4.25 6.56
CA ALA A 74 -18.37 -5.35 6.39
C ALA A 74 -17.96 -5.57 4.91
N SER A 75 -18.72 -5.06 3.94
CA SER A 75 -18.58 -5.42 2.52
C SER A 75 -17.17 -5.25 1.97
N GLY A 76 -16.52 -4.13 2.30
CA GLY A 76 -15.17 -3.85 1.82
C GLY A 76 -14.08 -4.66 2.51
N LEU A 77 -14.24 -4.96 3.81
CA LEU A 77 -13.32 -5.85 4.53
C LEU A 77 -13.44 -7.28 4.01
N LEU A 78 -14.66 -7.78 3.80
CA LEU A 78 -14.89 -9.09 3.20
C LEU A 78 -14.24 -9.22 1.82
N ALA A 79 -14.36 -8.19 0.97
CA ALA A 79 -13.71 -8.17 -0.33
C ALA A 79 -12.18 -8.26 -0.22
N GLN A 80 -11.57 -7.59 0.78
CA GLN A 80 -10.13 -7.70 1.05
C GLN A 80 -9.74 -9.12 1.47
N LEU A 81 -10.49 -9.73 2.41
CA LEU A 81 -10.22 -11.09 2.89
C LEU A 81 -10.36 -12.13 1.76
N ILE A 82 -11.37 -12.00 0.91
CA ILE A 82 -11.53 -12.86 -0.27
C ILE A 82 -10.37 -12.69 -1.24
N CYS A 83 -9.92 -11.45 -1.48
CA CYS A 83 -8.77 -11.18 -2.34
C CYS A 83 -7.50 -11.87 -1.80
N ILE A 84 -7.25 -11.78 -0.49
CA ILE A 84 -6.12 -12.46 0.17
C ILE A 84 -6.26 -13.97 0.06
N ALA A 85 -7.46 -14.53 0.25
CA ALA A 85 -7.71 -15.96 0.12
C ALA A 85 -7.40 -16.48 -1.29
N ILE A 86 -7.82 -15.75 -2.32
CA ILE A 86 -7.50 -16.10 -3.72
C ILE A 86 -5.98 -16.07 -3.94
N VAL A 87 -5.29 -15.04 -3.47
CA VAL A 87 -3.83 -14.97 -3.58
C VAL A 87 -3.17 -16.12 -2.85
N ALA A 88 -3.61 -16.49 -1.65
CA ALA A 88 -3.06 -17.59 -0.87
C ALA A 88 -3.19 -18.93 -1.61
N LEU A 89 -4.32 -19.20 -2.27
CA LEU A 89 -4.54 -20.42 -3.06
C LEU A 89 -3.46 -20.64 -4.13
N PHE A 90 -2.89 -19.58 -4.67
CA PHE A 90 -1.81 -19.65 -5.68
C PHE A 90 -0.42 -19.47 -5.06
N ALA A 91 -0.28 -18.56 -4.08
CA ALA A 91 1.02 -18.25 -3.49
C ALA A 91 1.60 -19.43 -2.71
N PHE A 92 0.79 -20.20 -1.95
CA PHE A 92 1.28 -21.36 -1.18
C PHE A 92 1.89 -22.44 -2.07
N PRO A 93 1.24 -22.92 -3.15
CA PRO A 93 1.86 -23.87 -4.08
C PRO A 93 3.11 -23.28 -4.77
N MET A 94 3.07 -22.00 -5.16
CA MET A 94 4.22 -21.34 -5.79
C MET A 94 5.44 -21.32 -4.86
N LEU A 95 5.25 -20.96 -3.59
CA LEU A 95 6.31 -20.98 -2.58
C LEU A 95 6.82 -22.37 -2.29
N ALA A 96 5.95 -23.38 -2.25
CA ALA A 96 6.33 -24.75 -1.99
C ALA A 96 7.17 -25.35 -3.14
N ASN A 97 6.81 -25.05 -4.38
CA ASN A 97 7.46 -25.61 -5.56
C ASN A 97 8.67 -24.82 -6.06
N ASN A 98 8.76 -23.50 -5.75
CA ASN A 98 9.77 -22.59 -6.26
C ASN A 98 10.43 -21.76 -5.15
N GLY A 99 10.62 -22.33 -3.97
CA GLY A 99 11.15 -21.62 -2.78
C GLY A 99 12.56 -21.06 -2.92
N ALA A 100 13.33 -21.47 -3.92
CA ALA A 100 14.63 -20.89 -4.25
C ALA A 100 14.47 -19.53 -4.95
N GLU A 101 13.44 -19.35 -5.77
CA GLU A 101 13.23 -18.18 -6.63
C GLU A 101 12.16 -17.21 -6.08
N ILE A 102 11.16 -17.77 -5.38
CA ILE A 102 10.01 -17.03 -4.87
C ILE A 102 10.07 -16.97 -3.33
N LYS A 103 10.01 -15.76 -2.79
CA LYS A 103 10.05 -15.52 -1.35
C LYS A 103 8.70 -15.01 -0.84
N GLY A 104 8.31 -15.42 0.36
CA GLY A 104 7.13 -14.89 1.06
C GLY A 104 7.42 -13.56 1.78
N ALA A 105 6.38 -12.82 2.14
CA ALA A 105 6.48 -11.63 2.99
C ALA A 105 6.52 -12.03 4.46
N HIS A 106 7.57 -12.74 4.85
CA HIS A 106 7.74 -13.26 6.21
C HIS A 106 8.48 -12.25 7.08
N ALA A 107 8.00 -12.04 8.31
CA ALA A 107 8.62 -11.14 9.28
C ALA A 107 8.42 -11.64 10.72
N PRO A 108 9.30 -11.22 11.65
CA PRO A 108 9.17 -11.56 13.07
C PRO A 108 8.01 -10.79 13.73
N ILE A 109 7.48 -11.35 14.81
CA ILE A 109 6.50 -10.69 15.67
C ILE A 109 7.25 -10.15 16.89
N GLY A 110 7.17 -8.85 17.15
CA GLY A 110 7.84 -8.21 18.28
C GLY A 110 7.18 -6.91 18.67
N LEU A 111 7.68 -6.28 19.74
CA LEU A 111 7.15 -5.01 20.24
C LEU A 111 7.18 -3.91 19.19
N ALA A 112 8.28 -3.82 18.43
CA ALA A 112 8.42 -2.87 17.31
C ALA A 112 7.32 -3.07 16.27
N MET A 113 7.06 -4.33 15.89
CA MET A 113 6.04 -4.68 14.89
C MET A 113 4.62 -4.33 15.37
N ILE A 114 4.27 -4.68 16.61
CA ILE A 114 2.94 -4.43 17.17
C ILE A 114 2.70 -2.92 17.33
N GLY A 115 3.65 -2.20 17.96
CA GLY A 115 3.59 -0.75 18.12
C GLY A 115 3.59 -0.01 16.78
N GLY A 116 4.45 -0.44 15.85
CA GLY A 116 4.51 0.08 14.50
C GLY A 116 3.19 -0.10 13.76
N ALA A 117 2.57 -1.29 13.82
CA ALA A 117 1.28 -1.57 13.19
C ALA A 117 0.16 -0.69 13.77
N PHE A 118 0.13 -0.48 15.09
CA PHE A 118 -0.84 0.41 15.73
C PHE A 118 -0.68 1.86 15.24
N VAL A 119 0.54 2.40 15.29
CA VAL A 119 0.83 3.77 14.82
C VAL A 119 0.53 3.91 13.33
N PHE A 120 0.87 2.90 12.52
CA PHE A 120 0.53 2.86 11.11
C PHE A 120 -0.99 2.95 10.89
N GLY A 121 -1.77 2.13 11.61
CA GLY A 121 -3.22 2.12 11.54
C GLY A 121 -3.85 3.48 11.90
N ALA A 122 -3.33 4.16 12.91
CA ALA A 122 -3.77 5.51 13.29
C ALA A 122 -3.43 6.53 12.19
N SER A 123 -2.19 6.53 11.73
CA SER A 123 -1.69 7.48 10.73
C SER A 123 -2.39 7.33 9.37
N MET A 124 -2.68 6.10 8.93
CA MET A 124 -3.38 5.87 7.67
C MET A 124 -4.81 6.44 7.67
N GLN A 125 -5.48 6.51 8.83
CA GLN A 125 -6.79 7.14 8.93
C GLN A 125 -6.71 8.66 8.94
N ILE A 126 -5.61 9.24 9.42
CA ILE A 126 -5.38 10.69 9.37
C ILE A 126 -5.13 11.14 7.94
N VAL A 127 -4.24 10.46 7.21
CA VAL A 127 -3.91 10.74 5.80
C VAL A 127 -5.01 10.28 4.83
N MET A 128 -5.91 9.40 5.27
CA MET A 128 -6.92 8.71 4.43
C MET A 128 -6.30 7.85 3.33
N GLY A 129 -5.13 7.30 3.59
CA GLY A 129 -4.40 6.42 2.69
C GLY A 129 -3.47 5.48 3.45
N CYS A 130 -3.48 4.19 3.12
CA CYS A 130 -2.40 3.27 3.49
C CYS A 130 -1.20 3.49 2.55
N GLY A 131 -0.23 2.59 2.52
CA GLY A 131 0.91 2.73 1.60
C GLY A 131 0.47 2.93 0.15
N SER A 132 -0.18 1.93 -0.43
CA SER A 132 -0.70 2.01 -1.80
C SER A 132 -1.78 3.08 -1.98
N GLY A 133 -2.64 3.27 -0.99
CA GLY A 133 -3.69 4.29 -1.03
C GLY A 133 -3.14 5.71 -1.10
N THR A 134 -2.02 6.00 -0.45
CA THR A 134 -1.36 7.31 -0.54
C THR A 134 -0.78 7.53 -1.94
N LEU A 135 -0.14 6.52 -2.54
CA LEU A 135 0.35 6.58 -3.92
C LEU A 135 -0.78 6.78 -4.93
N VAL A 136 -1.85 6.00 -4.83
CA VAL A 136 -3.04 6.11 -5.70
C VAL A 136 -3.68 7.48 -5.58
N ASN A 137 -3.92 7.96 -4.35
CA ASN A 137 -4.54 9.25 -4.11
C ASN A 137 -3.65 10.40 -4.60
N ALA A 138 -2.33 10.32 -4.41
CA ALA A 138 -1.38 11.31 -4.93
C ALA A 138 -1.38 11.31 -6.47
N GLY A 139 -1.34 10.13 -7.10
CA GLY A 139 -1.46 9.97 -8.55
C GLY A 139 -2.76 10.54 -9.12
N SER A 140 -3.87 10.39 -8.40
CA SER A 140 -5.16 10.97 -8.77
C SER A 140 -5.28 12.48 -8.49
N GLY A 141 -4.22 13.13 -8.00
CA GLY A 141 -4.19 14.57 -7.76
C GLY A 141 -4.82 15.02 -6.42
N ASN A 142 -4.92 14.12 -5.44
CA ASN A 142 -5.39 14.49 -4.10
C ASN A 142 -4.28 15.24 -3.34
N ALA A 143 -4.52 16.52 -2.98
CA ALA A 143 -3.54 17.38 -2.36
C ALA A 143 -3.04 16.88 -0.98
N VAL A 144 -3.91 16.24 -0.18
CA VAL A 144 -3.55 15.68 1.13
C VAL A 144 -2.55 14.54 0.95
N ALA A 145 -2.82 13.63 0.01
CA ALA A 145 -1.94 12.52 -0.27
C ALA A 145 -0.62 12.96 -0.95
N ALA A 146 -0.69 13.95 -1.85
CA ALA A 146 0.48 14.52 -2.49
C ALA A 146 1.42 15.21 -1.47
N LEU A 147 0.85 15.88 -0.46
CA LEU A 147 1.63 16.44 0.66
C LEU A 147 2.19 15.33 1.57
N ALA A 148 1.39 14.30 1.89
CA ALA A 148 1.82 13.24 2.80
C ALA A 148 2.93 12.36 2.20
N LEU A 149 2.95 12.16 0.87
CA LEU A 149 3.83 11.19 0.19
C LEU A 149 5.33 11.44 0.42
N PRO A 150 5.89 12.66 0.25
CA PRO A 150 7.32 12.90 0.52
C PRO A 150 7.67 12.64 1.99
N PHE A 151 6.80 13.02 2.93
CA PHE A 151 7.03 12.75 4.35
C PHE A 151 6.90 11.26 4.68
N PHE A 152 6.03 10.54 3.99
CA PHE A 152 5.96 9.09 4.06
C PHE A 152 7.28 8.45 3.62
N ALA A 153 7.88 8.91 2.51
CA ALA A 153 9.16 8.42 2.03
C ALA A 153 10.29 8.70 3.04
N ILE A 154 10.36 9.92 3.59
CA ILE A 154 11.33 10.31 4.63
C ILE A 154 11.14 9.44 5.88
N GLY A 155 9.90 9.26 6.33
CA GLY A 155 9.58 8.39 7.46
C GLY A 155 10.01 6.94 7.22
N SER A 156 9.76 6.41 6.01
CA SER A 156 10.18 5.06 5.63
C SER A 156 11.71 4.90 5.66
N PHE A 157 12.44 5.88 5.16
CA PHE A 157 13.90 5.89 5.25
C PHE A 157 14.38 5.86 6.70
N GLY A 158 13.86 6.76 7.56
CA GLY A 158 14.25 6.84 8.97
C GLY A 158 13.84 5.61 9.79
N GLY A 159 12.66 5.04 9.53
CA GLY A 159 12.22 3.80 10.16
C GLY A 159 13.11 2.61 9.81
N ALA A 160 13.58 2.55 8.56
CA ALA A 160 14.55 1.55 8.12
C ALA A 160 15.94 1.77 8.76
N TYR A 161 16.36 3.03 8.89
CA TYR A 161 17.62 3.39 9.53
C TYR A 161 17.68 2.90 10.98
N HIS A 162 16.59 3.04 11.73
CA HIS A 162 16.50 2.65 13.13
C HIS A 162 15.98 1.21 13.35
N LEU A 163 15.68 0.46 12.29
CA LEU A 163 14.98 -0.83 12.40
C LEU A 163 15.68 -1.84 13.30
N THR A 164 17.02 -1.92 13.21
CA THR A 164 17.82 -2.84 14.00
C THR A 164 17.71 -2.55 15.51
N TRP A 165 17.74 -1.28 15.88
CA TRP A 165 17.54 -0.88 17.27
C TRP A 165 16.15 -1.29 17.78
N TRP A 166 15.10 -1.04 17.00
CA TRP A 166 13.73 -1.41 17.39
C TRP A 166 13.56 -2.93 17.51
N THR A 167 14.16 -3.70 16.63
CA THR A 167 14.05 -5.17 16.68
C THR A 167 14.86 -5.78 17.82
N SER A 168 15.92 -5.11 18.30
CA SER A 168 16.67 -5.53 19.48
C SER A 168 15.89 -5.45 20.81
N LEU A 169 14.75 -4.73 20.84
CA LEU A 169 13.85 -4.70 21.99
C LEU A 169 13.11 -6.03 22.23
N GLY A 170 13.29 -6.99 21.35
CA GLY A 170 12.75 -8.33 21.42
C GLY A 170 11.75 -8.65 20.33
N SER A 171 11.94 -9.82 19.74
CA SER A 171 11.05 -10.39 18.72
C SER A 171 11.08 -11.91 18.80
N LEU A 172 9.94 -12.53 18.46
CA LEU A 172 9.83 -13.96 18.24
C LEU A 172 10.51 -14.32 16.90
N PRO A 173 10.99 -15.55 16.76
CA PRO A 173 11.42 -16.04 15.45
C PRO A 173 10.33 -15.86 14.38
N VAL A 174 10.75 -15.80 13.12
CA VAL A 174 9.80 -15.76 12.00
C VAL A 174 8.99 -17.07 11.97
N ILE A 175 7.66 -16.94 12.01
CA ILE A 175 6.74 -18.08 11.93
C ILE A 175 5.99 -17.97 10.62
N ALA A 176 6.22 -18.96 9.74
CA ALA A 176 5.56 -19.07 8.45
C ALA A 176 4.72 -20.34 8.38
N LEU A 177 3.46 -20.19 8.03
CA LEU A 177 2.57 -21.30 7.68
C LEU A 177 2.95 -21.76 6.27
N SER A 178 3.14 -23.05 6.06
CA SER A 178 3.58 -23.61 4.77
C SER A 178 2.80 -24.87 4.40
N GLY A 179 2.87 -25.23 3.11
CA GLY A 179 2.21 -26.42 2.60
C GLY A 179 0.68 -26.35 2.66
N THR A 180 0.04 -27.50 2.50
CA THR A 180 -1.42 -27.63 2.47
C THR A 180 -2.08 -27.33 3.82
N SER A 181 -1.45 -27.72 4.92
CA SER A 181 -1.93 -27.41 6.28
C SER A 181 -1.86 -25.90 6.57
N GLY A 182 -0.76 -25.24 6.18
CA GLY A 182 -0.62 -23.81 6.33
C GLY A 182 -1.65 -23.04 5.51
N LEU A 183 -1.91 -23.47 4.28
CA LEU A 183 -2.99 -22.92 3.46
C LEU A 183 -4.36 -23.09 4.12
N ALA A 184 -4.67 -24.30 4.60
CA ALA A 184 -5.95 -24.57 5.27
C ALA A 184 -6.16 -23.68 6.51
N ILE A 185 -5.12 -23.53 7.35
CA ILE A 185 -5.15 -22.62 8.52
C ILE A 185 -5.37 -21.17 8.07
N THR A 186 -4.68 -20.73 7.01
CA THR A 186 -4.83 -19.37 6.47
C THR A 186 -6.25 -19.12 5.97
N LEU A 187 -6.82 -20.02 5.19
CA LEU A 187 -8.19 -19.89 4.69
C LEU A 187 -9.23 -19.95 5.81
N ALA A 188 -9.05 -20.84 6.79
CA ALA A 188 -9.92 -20.92 7.96
C ALA A 188 -9.87 -19.63 8.80
N GLY A 189 -8.68 -19.07 9.01
CA GLY A 189 -8.50 -17.79 9.72
C GLY A 189 -9.16 -16.61 8.99
N LEU A 190 -8.99 -16.52 7.67
CA LEU A 190 -9.66 -15.50 6.85
C LEU A 190 -11.18 -15.65 6.90
N ALA A 191 -11.70 -16.89 6.83
CA ALA A 191 -13.12 -17.17 6.97
C ALA A 191 -13.64 -16.78 8.36
N ALA A 192 -12.90 -17.09 9.43
CA ALA A 192 -13.26 -16.74 10.80
C ALA A 192 -13.37 -15.21 10.98
N ILE A 193 -12.38 -14.45 10.47
CA ILE A 193 -12.46 -12.98 10.48
C ILE A 193 -13.64 -12.49 9.64
N GLY A 194 -13.90 -13.11 8.49
CA GLY A 194 -15.05 -12.79 7.64
C GLY A 194 -16.38 -13.00 8.35
N VAL A 195 -16.55 -14.13 9.03
CA VAL A 195 -17.74 -14.42 9.85
C VAL A 195 -17.87 -13.40 10.99
N LEU A 196 -16.78 -13.11 11.70
CA LEU A 196 -16.78 -12.09 12.76
C LEU A 196 -17.20 -10.70 12.21
N ALA A 197 -16.68 -10.32 11.05
CA ALA A 197 -17.03 -9.05 10.40
C ALA A 197 -18.54 -8.99 10.04
N ILE A 198 -19.12 -10.12 9.60
CA ILE A 198 -20.57 -10.22 9.32
C ILE A 198 -21.37 -10.11 10.59
N LEU A 199 -20.99 -10.83 11.66
CA LEU A 199 -21.71 -10.82 12.94
C LEU A 199 -21.69 -9.45 13.62
N LEU A 200 -20.56 -8.73 13.53
CA LEU A 200 -20.41 -7.37 14.05
C LEU A 200 -20.97 -6.31 13.10
N GLY A 201 -21.25 -6.67 11.86
CA GLY A 201 -21.73 -5.80 10.81
C GLY A 201 -23.19 -5.37 10.99
N ALA A 202 -23.57 -4.28 10.33
CA ALA A 202 -24.97 -3.88 10.21
C ALA A 202 -25.73 -4.87 9.31
N ARG A 203 -27.07 -4.90 9.44
CA ARG A 203 -27.92 -5.79 8.64
C ARG A 203 -27.64 -5.59 7.13
N ASN A 204 -27.40 -6.70 6.41
CA ASN A 204 -27.06 -6.72 4.97
C ASN A 204 -25.74 -6.05 4.58
N SER A 205 -24.90 -5.61 5.52
CA SER A 205 -23.58 -5.02 5.25
C SER A 205 -22.56 -6.02 4.68
N TRP A 206 -22.89 -7.31 4.64
CA TRP A 206 -22.07 -8.37 4.05
C TRP A 206 -22.17 -8.44 2.52
N ARG A 207 -23.15 -7.77 1.90
CA ARG A 207 -23.34 -7.77 0.44
C ARG A 207 -22.21 -7.00 -0.23
N ILE A 208 -21.37 -7.71 -0.97
CA ILE A 208 -20.25 -7.13 -1.70
C ILE A 208 -20.75 -6.55 -3.02
N PRO A 209 -20.57 -5.24 -3.29
CA PRO A 209 -20.96 -4.62 -4.56
C PRO A 209 -20.19 -5.23 -5.75
N ALA A 210 -20.81 -5.28 -6.93
CA ALA A 210 -20.21 -5.84 -8.16
C ALA A 210 -18.83 -5.23 -8.48
N ARG A 211 -18.65 -3.92 -8.27
CA ARG A 211 -17.36 -3.25 -8.46
C ARG A 211 -16.24 -3.83 -7.59
N TYR A 212 -16.54 -4.33 -6.39
CA TYR A 212 -15.55 -4.94 -5.51
C TYR A 212 -15.19 -6.36 -5.95
N TRP A 213 -16.12 -7.10 -6.54
CA TRP A 213 -15.79 -8.37 -7.17
C TRP A 213 -14.83 -8.21 -8.36
N MET A 214 -15.06 -7.19 -9.19
CA MET A 214 -14.13 -6.84 -10.27
C MET A 214 -12.76 -6.42 -9.73
N ALA A 215 -12.74 -5.61 -8.65
CA ALA A 215 -11.50 -5.24 -7.98
C ALA A 215 -10.75 -6.46 -7.42
N VAL A 216 -11.46 -7.37 -6.75
CA VAL A 216 -10.89 -8.61 -6.20
C VAL A 216 -10.26 -9.45 -7.31
N ALA A 217 -10.96 -9.68 -8.42
CA ALA A 217 -10.45 -10.46 -9.53
C ALA A 217 -9.18 -9.80 -10.14
N ALA A 218 -9.22 -8.50 -10.40
CA ALA A 218 -8.10 -7.76 -10.97
C ALA A 218 -6.90 -7.74 -10.03
N LEU A 219 -7.10 -7.38 -8.74
CA LEU A 219 -6.01 -7.26 -7.78
C LEU A 219 -5.39 -8.62 -7.41
N ALA A 220 -6.20 -9.67 -7.25
CA ALA A 220 -5.69 -11.00 -7.01
C ALA A 220 -4.87 -11.52 -8.19
N GLY A 221 -5.38 -11.38 -9.42
CA GLY A 221 -4.66 -11.77 -10.63
C GLY A 221 -3.34 -11.01 -10.79
N LEU A 222 -3.35 -9.69 -10.60
CA LEU A 222 -2.14 -8.86 -10.65
C LEU A 222 -1.14 -9.21 -9.53
N ALA A 223 -1.62 -9.53 -8.32
CA ALA A 223 -0.74 -9.91 -7.20
C ALA A 223 -0.06 -11.28 -7.44
N ILE A 224 -0.79 -12.24 -7.99
CA ILE A 224 -0.24 -13.55 -8.38
C ILE A 224 0.78 -13.36 -9.51
N LEU A 225 0.46 -12.57 -10.53
CA LEU A 225 1.38 -12.25 -11.62
C LEU A 225 2.62 -11.51 -11.11
N HIS A 226 2.43 -10.54 -10.18
CA HIS A 226 3.55 -9.84 -9.54
C HIS A 226 4.46 -10.82 -8.81
N LEU A 227 3.89 -11.75 -8.02
CA LEU A 227 4.67 -12.76 -7.30
C LEU A 227 5.51 -13.61 -8.26
N ALA A 228 4.92 -14.05 -9.39
CA ALA A 228 5.61 -14.82 -10.41
C ALA A 228 6.74 -14.07 -11.11
N VAL A 229 6.49 -12.81 -11.49
CA VAL A 229 7.46 -11.99 -12.25
C VAL A 229 8.54 -11.39 -11.34
N ALA A 230 8.15 -10.95 -10.15
CA ALA A 230 9.04 -10.29 -9.19
C ALA A 230 9.87 -11.27 -8.34
N GLY A 231 9.41 -12.53 -8.16
CA GLY A 231 9.98 -13.47 -7.19
C GLY A 231 9.71 -13.08 -5.74
N GLN A 232 8.91 -12.03 -5.52
CA GLN A 232 8.52 -11.53 -4.20
C GLN A 232 7.10 -11.00 -4.20
N PRO A 233 6.37 -11.04 -3.06
CA PRO A 233 5.02 -10.51 -2.99
C PRO A 233 4.98 -8.99 -3.20
N TRP A 234 3.80 -8.49 -3.57
CA TRP A 234 3.60 -7.06 -3.72
C TRP A 234 3.92 -6.29 -2.45
N GLY A 235 4.76 -5.28 -2.57
CA GLY A 235 5.17 -4.36 -1.52
C GLY A 235 5.23 -2.93 -2.04
N VAL A 236 5.20 -1.94 -1.15
CA VAL A 236 5.19 -0.50 -1.50
C VAL A 236 6.28 0.25 -0.75
N VAL A 237 6.36 0.05 0.55
CA VAL A 237 7.07 0.96 1.47
C VAL A 237 8.58 0.99 1.24
N TYR A 238 9.15 -0.12 0.78
CA TYR A 238 10.60 -0.22 0.56
C TYR A 238 11.07 0.77 -0.51
N GLY A 239 10.37 0.87 -1.63
CA GLY A 239 10.71 1.78 -2.73
C GLY A 239 10.75 3.24 -2.26
N LEU A 240 9.77 3.67 -1.46
CA LEU A 240 9.72 5.03 -0.92
C LEU A 240 10.94 5.36 -0.06
N GLY A 241 11.33 4.47 0.85
CA GLY A 241 12.55 4.63 1.67
C GLY A 241 13.83 4.60 0.84
N LEU A 242 13.88 3.74 -0.18
CA LEU A 242 15.00 3.64 -1.09
C LEU A 242 15.22 4.94 -1.90
N TRP A 243 14.13 5.61 -2.34
CA TRP A 243 14.26 6.89 -3.05
C TRP A 243 14.93 7.96 -2.19
N VAL A 244 14.58 8.03 -0.90
CA VAL A 244 15.22 8.95 0.05
C VAL A 244 16.68 8.53 0.30
N ALA A 245 16.96 7.22 0.50
CA ALA A 245 18.31 6.70 0.68
C ALA A 245 19.22 7.08 -0.50
N LYS A 246 18.76 6.90 -1.75
CA LYS A 246 19.48 7.34 -2.96
C LYS A 246 19.70 8.84 -2.97
N GLY A 247 18.69 9.64 -2.61
CA GLY A 247 18.78 11.09 -2.57
C GLY A 247 19.82 11.59 -1.56
N VAL A 248 19.82 11.06 -0.32
CA VAL A 248 20.77 11.51 0.71
C VAL A 248 22.21 11.05 0.39
N VAL A 249 22.40 9.85 -0.19
CA VAL A 249 23.72 9.40 -0.65
C VAL A 249 24.22 10.27 -1.81
N ALA A 250 23.35 10.64 -2.76
CA ALA A 250 23.70 11.57 -3.84
C ALA A 250 24.10 12.97 -3.32
N MET A 251 23.64 13.37 -2.13
CA MET A 251 24.03 14.58 -1.43
C MET A 251 25.28 14.40 -0.55
N GLY A 252 25.93 13.23 -0.59
CA GLY A 252 27.17 12.94 0.13
C GLY A 252 26.97 12.32 1.53
N ALA A 253 25.78 11.91 1.91
CA ALA A 253 25.59 11.24 3.19
C ALA A 253 26.14 9.82 3.19
N ASP A 254 26.82 9.44 4.29
CA ASP A 254 27.25 8.08 4.55
C ASP A 254 26.20 7.30 5.34
N LEU A 255 25.79 6.16 4.80
CA LEU A 255 24.82 5.26 5.44
C LEU A 255 25.47 4.02 6.07
N SER A 256 26.81 3.96 6.16
CA SER A 256 27.54 2.84 6.76
C SER A 256 27.17 2.60 8.24
N GLY A 257 26.75 3.64 8.96
CA GLY A 257 26.27 3.56 10.32
C GLY A 257 24.89 2.93 10.50
N SER A 258 24.17 2.63 9.42
CA SER A 258 22.86 1.97 9.46
C SER A 258 22.98 0.49 9.10
N PRO A 259 22.81 -0.47 10.05
CA PRO A 259 22.90 -1.89 9.72
C PRO A 259 21.92 -2.33 8.62
N PHE A 260 20.77 -1.65 8.53
CA PHE A 260 19.79 -1.93 7.47
C PHE A 260 20.29 -1.45 6.10
N TRP A 261 20.67 -0.17 5.96
CA TRP A 261 21.06 0.39 4.68
C TRP A 261 22.44 -0.07 4.22
N ALA A 262 23.35 -0.38 5.16
CA ALA A 262 24.67 -0.94 4.87
C ALA A 262 24.64 -2.45 4.55
N ALA A 263 23.52 -3.16 4.79
CA ALA A 263 23.40 -4.56 4.41
C ALA A 263 23.63 -4.74 2.89
N PRO A 264 24.41 -5.75 2.45
CA PRO A 264 24.89 -5.87 1.06
C PRO A 264 23.78 -5.68 0.00
N GLY A 265 22.64 -6.36 0.16
CA GLY A 265 21.54 -6.24 -0.79
C GLY A 265 20.85 -4.87 -0.81
N ASN A 266 20.89 -4.09 0.29
CA ASN A 266 20.33 -2.73 0.32
C ASN A 266 21.36 -1.71 -0.21
N ALA A 267 22.64 -1.86 0.16
CA ALA A 267 23.71 -1.02 -0.35
C ALA A 267 23.83 -1.11 -1.89
N GLU A 268 23.74 -2.33 -2.43
CA GLU A 268 23.70 -2.54 -3.88
C GLU A 268 22.51 -1.83 -4.54
N ARG A 269 21.31 -1.90 -3.96
CA ARG A 269 20.11 -1.23 -4.50
C ARG A 269 20.20 0.29 -4.43
N ILE A 270 20.94 0.85 -3.46
CA ILE A 270 21.18 2.30 -3.39
C ILE A 270 22.00 2.76 -4.59
N THR A 271 22.99 2.00 -5.02
CA THR A 271 23.86 2.35 -6.17
C THR A 271 23.27 1.96 -7.52
N ALA A 272 22.49 0.89 -7.58
CA ALA A 272 21.84 0.42 -8.81
C ALA A 272 20.80 1.41 -9.35
N SER A 273 20.41 1.27 -10.62
CA SER A 273 19.35 2.09 -11.22
C SER A 273 18.00 1.85 -10.53
N VAL A 274 17.24 2.91 -10.29
CA VAL A 274 15.85 2.80 -9.79
C VAL A 274 14.94 2.06 -10.77
N LEU A 275 15.29 2.04 -12.06
CA LEU A 275 14.57 1.34 -13.13
C LEU A 275 14.79 -0.19 -13.09
N THR A 276 15.63 -0.69 -12.21
CA THR A 276 15.83 -2.12 -11.96
C THR A 276 15.35 -2.53 -10.56
N ASP A 277 14.77 -1.61 -9.78
CA ASP A 277 14.18 -1.92 -8.49
C ASP A 277 12.70 -2.29 -8.61
N VAL A 278 12.37 -3.51 -8.16
CA VAL A 278 11.03 -4.10 -8.26
C VAL A 278 9.96 -3.22 -7.62
N THR A 279 10.21 -2.76 -6.40
CA THR A 279 9.22 -1.99 -5.63
C THR A 279 9.03 -0.60 -6.24
N SER A 280 10.13 0.06 -6.64
CA SER A 280 10.07 1.38 -7.29
C SER A 280 9.27 1.35 -8.59
N LEU A 281 9.51 0.35 -9.45
CA LEU A 281 8.75 0.22 -10.70
C LEU A 281 7.27 -0.02 -10.45
N THR A 282 6.95 -0.88 -9.49
CA THR A 282 5.55 -1.13 -9.12
C THR A 282 4.90 0.13 -8.55
N ASP A 283 5.61 0.92 -7.73
CA ASP A 283 5.12 2.17 -7.17
C ASP A 283 4.93 3.27 -8.24
N PHE A 284 5.87 3.41 -9.19
CA PHE A 284 5.69 4.31 -10.33
C PHE A 284 4.51 3.92 -11.20
N GLY A 285 4.38 2.62 -11.48
CA GLY A 285 3.23 2.08 -12.19
C GLY A 285 1.93 2.39 -11.46
N LEU A 286 1.88 2.18 -10.14
CA LEU A 286 0.71 2.44 -9.30
C LEU A 286 0.26 3.91 -9.39
N ILE A 287 1.21 4.85 -9.26
CA ILE A 287 0.95 6.29 -9.40
C ILE A 287 0.45 6.59 -10.81
N GLY A 288 1.15 6.10 -11.84
CA GLY A 288 0.82 6.34 -13.25
C GLY A 288 -0.53 5.78 -13.65
N GLY A 289 -0.86 4.56 -13.21
CA GLY A 289 -2.16 3.93 -13.45
C GLY A 289 -3.32 4.69 -12.81
N ALA A 290 -3.14 5.15 -11.56
CA ALA A 290 -4.13 5.98 -10.88
C ALA A 290 -4.31 7.34 -11.57
N ALA A 291 -3.20 7.99 -11.96
CA ALA A 291 -3.22 9.24 -12.71
C ALA A 291 -3.96 9.09 -14.04
N LEU A 292 -3.74 7.98 -14.75
CA LEU A 292 -4.41 7.70 -16.01
C LEU A 292 -5.93 7.59 -15.84
N VAL A 293 -6.41 6.89 -14.81
CA VAL A 293 -7.86 6.79 -14.52
C VAL A 293 -8.45 8.15 -14.16
N ALA A 294 -7.79 8.90 -13.28
CA ALA A 294 -8.25 10.21 -12.87
C ALA A 294 -8.35 11.17 -14.07
N TRP A 295 -7.30 11.22 -14.89
CA TRP A 295 -7.26 12.02 -16.11
C TRP A 295 -8.35 11.60 -17.10
N TRP A 296 -8.57 10.28 -17.27
CA TRP A 296 -9.58 9.77 -18.21
C TRP A 296 -11.02 10.14 -17.84
N ARG A 297 -11.30 10.24 -16.53
CA ARG A 297 -12.66 10.52 -16.02
C ARG A 297 -13.01 11.99 -16.01
N ALA A 298 -12.16 12.82 -15.44
CA ALA A 298 -12.52 14.21 -15.15
C ALA A 298 -11.31 15.17 -15.07
N GLY A 299 -10.11 14.69 -15.45
CA GLY A 299 -8.87 15.42 -15.24
C GLY A 299 -8.26 15.19 -13.86
N LEU A 300 -6.98 15.59 -13.73
CA LEU A 300 -6.21 15.49 -12.49
C LEU A 300 -6.58 16.63 -11.55
N GLY A 301 -6.75 16.31 -10.30
CA GLY A 301 -6.90 17.26 -9.22
C GLY A 301 -8.26 17.22 -8.53
N SER A 302 -8.20 17.29 -7.21
CA SER A 302 -9.36 17.52 -6.36
C SER A 302 -9.29 18.97 -5.86
N PRO A 303 -10.42 19.66 -5.69
CA PRO A 303 -10.42 20.97 -5.06
C PRO A 303 -9.70 20.90 -3.71
N ILE A 304 -8.71 21.75 -3.50
CA ILE A 304 -8.03 21.83 -2.20
C ILE A 304 -9.04 22.35 -1.19
N GLY A 305 -9.47 21.47 -0.27
CA GLY A 305 -10.36 21.87 0.81
C GLY A 305 -9.74 22.97 1.66
N LYS A 306 -10.56 23.89 2.16
CA LYS A 306 -10.12 24.91 3.11
C LYS A 306 -9.86 24.28 4.47
N TYR A 307 -8.71 23.63 4.62
CA TYR A 307 -8.27 23.06 5.89
C TYR A 307 -7.50 24.09 6.72
N PRO A 308 -7.67 24.12 8.05
CA PRO A 308 -6.86 24.95 8.93
C PRO A 308 -5.40 24.48 8.91
N LEU A 309 -4.46 25.37 9.23
CA LEU A 309 -3.00 25.07 9.24
C LEU A 309 -2.68 23.82 10.08
N ARG A 310 -3.37 23.65 11.22
CA ARG A 310 -3.21 22.44 12.07
C ARG A 310 -3.50 21.14 11.33
N ALA A 311 -4.46 21.13 10.39
CA ALA A 311 -4.77 19.93 9.61
C ALA A 311 -3.62 19.59 8.63
N TRP A 312 -3.03 20.59 7.98
CA TRP A 312 -1.87 20.39 7.12
C TRP A 312 -0.64 19.90 7.91
N ALA A 313 -0.37 20.50 9.07
CA ALA A 313 0.69 20.03 9.97
C ALA A 313 0.44 18.58 10.42
N SER A 314 -0.81 18.24 10.73
CA SER A 314 -1.17 16.85 11.10
C SER A 314 -0.96 15.86 9.96
N VAL A 315 -1.20 16.27 8.71
CA VAL A 315 -0.94 15.43 7.52
C VAL A 315 0.56 15.17 7.34
N ILE A 316 1.40 16.18 7.55
CA ILE A 316 2.87 16.05 7.50
C ILE A 316 3.35 15.06 8.57
N ILE A 317 2.94 15.27 9.82
CA ILE A 317 3.33 14.40 10.94
C ILE A 317 2.80 12.96 10.70
N ALA A 318 1.55 12.82 10.28
CA ALA A 318 0.98 11.52 9.99
C ALA A 318 1.65 10.83 8.81
N GLY A 319 2.11 11.57 7.79
CA GLY A 319 2.92 11.04 6.69
C GLY A 319 4.26 10.47 7.19
N LEU A 320 4.99 11.24 8.01
CA LEU A 320 6.23 10.77 8.64
C LEU A 320 6.01 9.52 9.50
N LEU A 321 4.99 9.55 10.36
CA LEU A 321 4.65 8.40 11.22
C LEU A 321 4.21 7.19 10.40
N LEU A 322 3.43 7.39 9.33
CA LEU A 322 3.00 6.33 8.42
C LEU A 322 4.22 5.61 7.79
N GLY A 323 5.21 6.39 7.35
CA GLY A 323 6.45 5.85 6.79
C GLY A 323 7.29 5.12 7.82
N TYR A 324 7.58 5.80 8.92
CA TYR A 324 8.43 5.26 9.98
C TYR A 324 7.87 3.96 10.56
N SER A 325 6.60 4.01 10.96
CA SER A 325 5.92 2.86 11.57
C SER A 325 5.73 1.68 10.62
N SER A 326 5.55 1.94 9.31
CA SER A 326 5.46 0.87 8.32
C SER A 326 6.73 0.02 8.21
N ARG A 327 7.91 0.62 8.47
CA ARG A 327 9.18 -0.13 8.48
C ARG A 327 9.31 -0.98 9.73
N LEU A 328 8.94 -0.44 10.89
CA LEU A 328 8.92 -1.17 12.15
C LEU A 328 7.92 -2.34 12.10
N ALA A 329 6.81 -2.13 11.42
CA ALA A 329 5.75 -3.11 11.24
C ALA A 329 5.97 -4.10 10.08
N PHE A 330 7.15 -4.06 9.44
CA PHE A 330 7.53 -4.89 8.29
C PHE A 330 6.58 -4.82 7.09
N GLY A 331 5.84 -3.72 6.96
CA GLY A 331 4.96 -3.46 5.83
C GLY A 331 3.76 -2.58 6.17
N CYS A 332 3.08 -2.17 5.11
CA CYS A 332 1.77 -1.52 5.15
C CYS A 332 0.64 -2.57 4.98
N ASN A 333 -0.59 -2.13 4.77
CA ASN A 333 -1.70 -3.05 4.44
C ASN A 333 -1.38 -3.99 3.28
N ILE A 334 -0.56 -3.56 2.31
CA ILE A 334 -0.13 -4.43 1.22
C ILE A 334 0.94 -5.41 1.68
N GLY A 335 2.04 -4.93 2.23
CA GLY A 335 3.19 -5.78 2.57
C GLY A 335 2.93 -6.74 3.73
N ALA A 336 2.29 -6.24 4.82
CA ALA A 336 2.08 -7.03 6.03
C ALA A 336 0.73 -7.77 6.04
N PHE A 337 -0.38 -7.07 5.82
CA PHE A 337 -1.70 -7.71 5.89
C PHE A 337 -2.00 -8.55 4.64
N PHE A 338 -1.97 -7.94 3.44
CA PHE A 338 -2.32 -8.61 2.20
C PHE A 338 -1.28 -9.67 1.81
N SER A 339 -0.04 -9.25 1.61
CA SER A 339 1.05 -10.14 1.18
C SER A 339 1.53 -11.04 2.31
N GLY A 340 1.62 -10.54 3.55
CA GLY A 340 2.03 -11.33 4.70
C GLY A 340 1.09 -12.51 4.94
N ILE A 341 -0.21 -12.27 5.08
CA ILE A 341 -1.20 -13.35 5.25
C ILE A 341 -1.27 -14.22 3.99
N GLY A 342 -1.30 -13.62 2.80
CA GLY A 342 -1.39 -14.32 1.53
C GLY A 342 -0.22 -15.26 1.24
N THR A 343 0.94 -15.06 1.89
CA THR A 343 2.12 -15.92 1.78
C THR A 343 2.44 -16.68 3.08
N GLY A 344 1.49 -16.75 4.01
CA GLY A 344 1.57 -17.63 5.18
C GLY A 344 2.31 -17.05 6.39
N SER A 345 2.61 -15.74 6.44
CA SER A 345 3.30 -15.17 7.59
C SER A 345 2.35 -14.90 8.77
N LEU A 346 2.73 -15.38 9.96
CA LEU A 346 1.94 -15.15 11.16
C LEU A 346 1.93 -13.69 11.60
N HIS A 347 2.99 -12.92 11.28
CA HIS A 347 3.04 -11.50 11.62
C HIS A 347 1.88 -10.70 11.02
N GLY A 348 1.41 -11.05 9.82
CA GLY A 348 0.31 -10.35 9.15
C GLY A 348 -1.01 -10.37 9.93
N TRP A 349 -1.28 -11.45 10.68
CA TRP A 349 -2.47 -11.57 11.53
C TRP A 349 -2.38 -10.64 12.75
N VAL A 350 -1.25 -10.64 13.44
CA VAL A 350 -1.01 -9.76 14.60
C VAL A 350 -0.98 -8.30 14.14
N TRP A 351 -0.35 -8.04 12.98
CA TRP A 351 -0.35 -6.73 12.34
C TRP A 351 -1.77 -6.22 12.09
N PHE A 352 -2.66 -7.07 11.54
CA PHE A 352 -4.05 -6.70 11.27
C PHE A 352 -4.77 -6.23 12.54
N VAL A 353 -4.65 -6.99 13.63
CA VAL A 353 -5.30 -6.64 14.91
C VAL A 353 -4.78 -5.31 15.44
N ALA A 354 -3.47 -5.13 15.50
CA ALA A 354 -2.84 -3.92 16.00
C ALA A 354 -3.19 -2.68 15.14
N ALA A 355 -3.10 -2.82 13.81
CA ALA A 355 -3.40 -1.73 12.89
C ALA A 355 -4.90 -1.39 12.84
N PHE A 356 -5.79 -2.37 13.02
CA PHE A 356 -7.24 -2.13 13.11
C PHE A 356 -7.58 -1.35 14.39
N ALA A 357 -6.98 -1.69 15.53
CA ALA A 357 -7.10 -0.93 16.77
C ALA A 357 -6.54 0.49 16.60
N GLY A 358 -5.36 0.63 15.96
CA GLY A 358 -4.80 1.94 15.60
C GLY A 358 -5.74 2.76 14.70
N SER A 359 -6.40 2.12 13.75
CA SER A 359 -7.37 2.79 12.87
C SER A 359 -8.55 3.36 13.63
N TRP A 360 -9.08 2.62 14.60
CA TRP A 360 -10.14 3.12 15.48
C TRP A 360 -9.69 4.38 16.25
N PHE A 361 -8.45 4.36 16.77
CA PHE A 361 -7.87 5.51 17.45
C PHE A 361 -7.66 6.70 16.50
N GLY A 362 -7.07 6.47 15.32
CA GLY A 362 -6.82 7.49 14.31
C GLY A 362 -8.10 8.19 13.82
N ILE A 363 -9.19 7.42 13.64
CA ILE A 363 -10.51 7.98 13.30
C ILE A 363 -10.99 8.96 14.36
N LYS A 364 -10.83 8.63 15.65
CA LYS A 364 -11.24 9.49 16.76
C LYS A 364 -10.41 10.77 16.87
N LEU A 365 -9.15 10.75 16.42
CA LEU A 365 -8.29 11.93 16.43
C LEU A 365 -8.65 12.96 15.36
N ARG A 366 -9.25 12.58 14.22
CA ARG A 366 -9.49 13.46 13.07
C ARG A 366 -10.21 14.78 13.39
N PRO A 367 -11.29 14.80 14.21
CA PRO A 367 -11.98 16.05 14.56
C PRO A 367 -11.08 17.02 15.35
N PHE A 368 -10.22 16.49 16.21
CA PHE A 368 -9.27 17.31 17.00
C PHE A 368 -8.17 17.91 16.12
N LEU A 369 -7.79 17.21 15.06
CA LEU A 369 -6.79 17.65 14.09
C LEU A 369 -7.34 18.62 13.03
N GLY A 370 -8.64 18.90 13.06
CA GLY A 370 -9.28 19.80 12.09
C GLY A 370 -9.50 19.19 10.70
N LEU A 371 -9.47 17.87 10.61
CA LEU A 371 -9.68 17.11 9.37
C LEU A 371 -11.16 16.76 9.15
N GLU A 372 -11.98 16.91 10.17
CA GLU A 372 -13.43 16.72 10.14
C GLU A 372 -14.11 17.69 11.11
N SER A 373 -15.41 18.02 10.87
CA SER A 373 -16.20 18.75 11.84
C SER A 373 -16.37 17.93 13.12
N ARG A 374 -16.28 18.58 14.27
CA ARG A 374 -16.67 17.94 15.54
C ARG A 374 -18.18 17.72 15.50
N ARG A 375 -18.58 16.46 15.51
CA ARG A 375 -20.00 16.08 15.70
C ARG A 375 -20.33 16.13 17.17
#